data_55aefa0edbc148414bcb40142f137db6
#
_entry.id   55aefa0edbc148414bcb40142f137db6
#
_cell.length_a   1.000
_cell.length_b   1.000
_cell.length_c   1.000
_cell.angle_alpha   90.00
_cell.angle_beta   90.00
_cell.angle_gamma   90.00
#
_symmetry.space_group_name_H-M   'P 1'
#
loop_
_entity.id
_entity.type
_entity.pdbx_description
1 polymer ?
#
loop_
_entity_poly.entity_id
_entity_poly.type
_entity_poly.pdbx_seq_one_letter_code
_entity_poly.pdbx_strand_id
1 'polypeptide(L)'
;MLPIDMTYNEEFKLNTIDEAIEQFRKGEFVIVVDDEDRENEGDFIIAAESITEEKVNFMMSEGRGVLCTPVTAERCKQLGLTMQVDDNTSMLGTPFTVTIDKLDEIGRAHV
;
A
#
# COMPACT_ATOMS: atom_id res chain seq x y z
N MET A 1 -6.64 20.81 -20.68
CA MET A 1 -7.36 19.79 -19.89
C MET A 1 -8.54 19.30 -20.73
N LEU A 2 -8.55 18.03 -21.08
CA LEU A 2 -9.66 17.45 -21.79
C LEU A 2 -10.85 17.31 -20.84
N PRO A 3 -12.07 17.66 -21.26
CA PRO A 3 -13.26 17.46 -20.44
C PRO A 3 -13.45 15.97 -20.18
N ILE A 4 -13.79 15.61 -18.94
CA ILE A 4 -14.17 14.25 -18.61
C ILE A 4 -15.50 13.98 -19.32
N ASP A 5 -15.53 12.96 -20.18
CA ASP A 5 -16.76 12.52 -20.81
C ASP A 5 -17.61 11.79 -19.78
N MET A 6 -18.58 12.51 -19.22
CA MET A 6 -19.52 11.98 -18.23
C MET A 6 -20.58 11.04 -18.86
N THR A 7 -20.57 10.86 -20.19
CA THR A 7 -21.49 9.95 -20.88
C THR A 7 -20.89 8.55 -21.07
N TYR A 8 -19.64 8.35 -20.66
CA TYR A 8 -18.95 7.08 -20.75
C TYR A 8 -19.58 6.09 -19.75
N ASN A 9 -20.47 5.29 -20.24
CA ASN A 9 -21.24 4.33 -19.45
C ASN A 9 -20.75 2.90 -19.72
N GLU A 10 -19.42 2.66 -19.71
CA GLU A 10 -18.93 1.31 -19.57
C GLU A 10 -19.17 0.85 -18.13
N GLU A 11 -19.82 -0.29 -17.98
CA GLU A 11 -19.91 -0.94 -16.68
C GLU A 11 -18.47 -1.15 -16.17
N PHE A 12 -18.11 -0.42 -15.13
CA PHE A 12 -16.83 -0.59 -14.45
C PHE A 12 -16.80 -2.00 -13.87
N LYS A 13 -16.01 -2.87 -14.49
CA LYS A 13 -15.88 -4.25 -14.07
C LYS A 13 -14.53 -4.47 -13.41
N LEU A 14 -14.56 -4.89 -12.15
CA LEU A 14 -13.36 -5.33 -11.45
C LEU A 14 -12.82 -6.62 -12.08
N ASN A 15 -11.50 -6.73 -12.09
CA ASN A 15 -10.85 -7.99 -12.43
C ASN A 15 -11.18 -9.07 -11.40
N THR A 16 -11.07 -10.32 -11.78
CA THR A 16 -11.22 -11.44 -10.85
C THR A 16 -10.01 -11.55 -9.92
N ILE A 17 -10.20 -12.23 -8.81
CA ILE A 17 -9.10 -12.51 -7.86
C ILE A 17 -8.00 -13.34 -8.55
N ASP A 18 -8.35 -14.31 -9.39
CA ASP A 18 -7.38 -15.13 -10.11
C ASP A 18 -6.52 -14.29 -11.08
N GLU A 19 -7.12 -13.35 -11.79
CA GLU A 19 -6.41 -12.39 -12.64
C GLU A 19 -5.45 -11.52 -11.81
N ALA A 20 -5.89 -11.03 -10.67
CA ALA A 20 -5.06 -10.23 -9.77
C ALA A 20 -3.87 -11.04 -9.23
N ILE A 21 -4.09 -12.28 -8.81
CA ILE A 21 -3.03 -13.19 -8.35
C ILE A 21 -2.00 -13.42 -9.44
N GLU A 22 -2.44 -13.62 -10.68
CA GLU A 22 -1.53 -13.82 -11.81
C GLU A 22 -0.66 -12.58 -12.07
N GLN A 23 -1.22 -11.38 -12.02
CA GLN A 23 -0.45 -10.15 -12.14
C GLN A 23 0.54 -9.99 -10.98
N PHE A 24 0.11 -10.27 -9.77
CA PHE A 24 0.96 -10.22 -8.58
C PHE A 24 2.15 -11.19 -8.69
N ARG A 25 1.94 -12.40 -9.20
CA ARG A 25 3.02 -13.37 -9.44
C ARG A 25 4.04 -12.91 -10.47
N LYS A 26 3.63 -12.10 -11.44
CA LYS A 26 4.51 -11.50 -12.44
C LYS A 26 5.33 -10.33 -11.90
N GLY A 27 5.12 -9.95 -10.65
CA GLY A 27 5.78 -8.80 -10.05
C GLY A 27 5.18 -7.47 -10.47
N GLU A 28 3.94 -7.47 -10.92
CA GLU A 28 3.21 -6.29 -11.34
C GLU A 28 2.37 -5.72 -10.18
N PHE A 29 2.01 -4.45 -10.29
CA PHE A 29 1.08 -3.83 -9.37
C PHE A 29 -0.33 -4.38 -9.56
N VAL A 30 -1.03 -4.50 -8.44
CA VAL A 30 -2.49 -4.63 -8.42
C VAL A 30 -3.07 -3.48 -7.60
N ILE A 31 -4.26 -3.06 -7.95
CA ILE A 31 -5.03 -2.10 -7.16
C ILE A 31 -6.12 -2.88 -6.44
N VAL A 32 -6.09 -2.84 -5.13
CA VAL A 32 -7.11 -3.47 -4.29
C VAL A 32 -8.01 -2.38 -3.74
N VAL A 33 -9.30 -2.52 -4.00
CA VAL A 33 -10.32 -1.60 -3.47
C VAL A 33 -11.11 -2.30 -2.40
N ASP A 34 -11.46 -1.58 -1.37
CA ASP A 34 -12.31 -2.08 -0.30
C ASP A 34 -13.77 -1.64 -0.48
N ASP A 35 -14.62 -2.10 0.44
CA ASP A 35 -16.04 -1.84 0.42
C ASP A 35 -16.33 -0.33 0.60
N GLU A 36 -17.38 0.15 -0.07
CA GLU A 36 -17.88 1.52 0.07
C GLU A 36 -18.24 1.86 1.52
N ASP A 37 -18.68 0.86 2.28
CA ASP A 37 -19.04 0.99 3.70
C ASP A 37 -17.83 1.01 4.64
N ARG A 38 -16.63 0.77 4.12
CA ARG A 38 -15.39 0.83 4.88
C ARG A 38 -14.60 2.11 4.53
N GLU A 39 -13.44 2.00 3.90
CA GLU A 39 -12.65 3.18 3.50
C GLU A 39 -13.04 3.70 2.12
N ASN A 40 -13.57 2.83 1.24
CA ASN A 40 -13.88 3.14 -0.15
C ASN A 40 -12.66 3.74 -0.87
N GLU A 41 -11.51 3.17 -0.64
CA GLU A 41 -10.23 3.60 -1.18
C GLU A 41 -9.56 2.47 -1.94
N GLY A 42 -8.65 2.83 -2.84
CA GLY A 42 -7.81 1.88 -3.56
C GLY A 42 -6.38 1.95 -3.06
N ASP A 43 -5.75 0.79 -2.91
CA ASP A 43 -4.35 0.66 -2.53
C ASP A 43 -3.54 0.04 -3.65
N PHE A 44 -2.37 0.59 -3.95
CA PHE A 44 -1.36 -0.09 -4.76
C PHE A 44 -0.70 -1.19 -3.93
N ILE A 45 -0.72 -2.40 -4.46
CA ILE A 45 -0.08 -3.56 -3.82
C ILE A 45 0.86 -4.22 -4.81
N ILE A 46 2.04 -4.58 -4.35
CA ILE A 46 3.04 -5.33 -5.10
C ILE A 46 3.75 -6.30 -4.15
N ALA A 47 4.21 -7.43 -4.68
CA ALA A 47 5.03 -8.36 -3.90
C ALA A 47 6.35 -7.68 -3.48
N ALA A 48 6.69 -7.78 -2.19
CA ALA A 48 7.91 -7.16 -1.67
C ALA A 48 9.18 -7.64 -2.40
N GLU A 49 9.23 -8.91 -2.82
CA GLU A 49 10.33 -9.46 -3.61
C GLU A 49 10.48 -8.84 -5.00
N SER A 50 9.45 -8.19 -5.50
CA SER A 50 9.41 -7.56 -6.82
C SER A 50 9.61 -6.06 -6.78
N ILE A 51 9.87 -5.49 -5.61
CA ILE A 51 10.00 -4.05 -5.44
C ILE A 51 11.34 -3.54 -6.01
N THR A 52 11.31 -2.36 -6.61
CA THR A 52 12.48 -1.64 -7.10
C THR A 52 12.38 -0.17 -6.70
N GLU A 53 13.46 0.58 -6.84
CA GLU A 53 13.46 2.03 -6.57
C GLU A 53 12.42 2.76 -7.43
N GLU A 54 12.33 2.40 -8.71
CA GLU A 54 11.37 3.00 -9.64
C GLU A 54 9.93 2.70 -9.23
N LYS A 55 9.67 1.47 -8.77
CA LYS A 55 8.34 1.07 -8.30
C LYS A 55 7.95 1.76 -7.00
N VAL A 56 8.89 1.92 -6.06
CA VAL A 56 8.66 2.71 -4.84
C VAL A 56 8.35 4.15 -5.20
N ASN A 57 9.15 4.75 -6.07
CA ASN A 57 8.91 6.12 -6.52
C ASN A 57 7.54 6.27 -7.19
N PHE A 58 7.14 5.32 -8.01
CA PHE A 58 5.81 5.29 -8.60
C PHE A 58 4.71 5.26 -7.54
N MET A 59 4.81 4.36 -6.55
CA MET A 59 3.85 4.26 -5.46
C MET A 59 3.71 5.59 -4.71
N MET A 60 4.84 6.22 -4.39
CA MET A 60 4.84 7.49 -3.65
C MET A 60 4.31 8.65 -4.48
N SER A 61 4.65 8.72 -5.75
CA SER A 61 4.26 9.81 -6.64
C SER A 61 2.79 9.76 -7.02
N GLU A 62 2.30 8.57 -7.35
CA GLU A 62 0.94 8.37 -7.85
C GLU A 62 -0.06 8.01 -6.74
N GLY A 63 0.35 7.19 -5.77
CA GLY A 63 -0.49 6.77 -4.66
C GLY A 63 -0.69 7.87 -3.61
N ARG A 64 0.33 8.64 -3.34
CA ARG A 64 0.32 9.77 -2.39
C ARG A 64 -0.16 9.42 -0.98
N GLY A 65 0.01 8.19 -0.59
CA GLY A 65 -0.33 7.68 0.72
C GLY A 65 0.91 7.32 1.54
N VAL A 66 0.72 6.41 2.46
CA VAL A 66 1.79 5.88 3.31
C VAL A 66 2.27 4.55 2.74
N LEU A 67 3.58 4.43 2.53
CA LEU A 67 4.18 3.17 2.11
C LEU A 67 4.27 2.24 3.32
N CYS A 68 3.58 1.11 3.24
CA CYS A 68 3.49 0.14 4.32
C CYS A 68 3.89 -1.25 3.85
N THR A 69 4.35 -2.06 4.78
CA THR A 69 4.52 -3.49 4.58
C THR A 69 3.92 -4.26 5.76
N PRO A 70 3.12 -5.30 5.53
CA PRO A 70 2.63 -6.12 6.62
C PRO A 70 3.75 -6.97 7.19
N VAL A 71 3.83 -7.02 8.52
CA VAL A 71 4.85 -7.77 9.25
C VAL A 71 4.18 -8.59 10.33
N THR A 72 4.60 -9.84 10.50
CA THR A 72 4.07 -10.69 11.58
C THR A 72 4.47 -10.16 12.95
N ALA A 73 3.66 -10.45 13.96
CA ALA A 73 3.98 -10.08 15.34
C ALA A 73 5.31 -10.66 15.80
N GLU A 74 5.63 -11.89 15.39
CA GLU A 74 6.92 -12.53 15.70
C GLU A 74 8.08 -11.76 15.06
N ARG A 75 7.94 -11.34 13.79
CA ARG A 75 8.97 -10.58 13.10
C ARG A 75 9.16 -9.19 13.73
N CYS A 76 8.08 -8.54 14.12
CA CYS A 76 8.13 -7.28 14.88
C CYS A 76 8.97 -7.45 16.15
N LYS A 77 8.72 -8.52 16.89
CA LYS A 77 9.45 -8.84 18.11
C LYS A 77 10.95 -9.05 17.86
N GLN A 78 11.30 -9.83 16.83
CA GLN A 78 12.69 -10.05 16.43
C GLN A 78 13.43 -8.76 16.07
N LEU A 79 12.73 -7.84 15.41
CA LEU A 79 13.28 -6.55 14.96
C LEU A 79 13.20 -5.46 16.04
N GLY A 80 12.58 -5.74 17.18
CA GLY A 80 12.38 -4.75 18.23
C GLY A 80 11.39 -3.64 17.85
N LEU A 81 10.46 -3.92 16.94
CA LEU A 81 9.44 -2.97 16.54
C LEU A 81 8.30 -2.93 17.55
N THR A 82 8.02 -1.75 18.08
CA THR A 82 6.90 -1.50 18.98
C THR A 82 5.78 -0.80 18.25
N MET A 83 4.59 -0.80 18.85
CA MET A 83 3.46 -0.05 18.29
C MET A 83 3.74 1.45 18.33
N GLN A 84 3.26 2.16 17.33
CA GLN A 84 3.42 3.61 17.21
C GLN A 84 2.76 4.36 18.37
N VAL A 85 1.62 3.86 18.85
CA VAL A 85 0.87 4.41 19.99
C VAL A 85 0.45 3.28 20.92
N ASP A 86 0.41 3.56 22.23
CA ASP A 86 -0.05 2.61 23.24
C ASP A 86 -1.58 2.47 23.21
N ASP A 87 -2.27 3.58 23.02
CA ASP A 87 -3.73 3.64 22.90
C ASP A 87 -4.13 4.10 21.51
N ASN A 88 -4.60 3.16 20.70
CA ASN A 88 -5.00 3.42 19.32
C ASN A 88 -6.45 3.93 19.27
N THR A 89 -6.60 5.23 19.10
CA THR A 89 -7.91 5.91 19.02
C THR A 89 -8.40 6.09 17.58
N SER A 90 -7.70 5.55 16.57
CA SER A 90 -8.14 5.63 15.18
C SER A 90 -9.44 4.87 14.96
N MET A 91 -10.27 5.36 14.02
CA MET A 91 -11.61 4.78 13.77
C MET A 91 -11.56 3.29 13.44
N LEU A 92 -10.59 2.85 12.64
CA LEU A 92 -10.44 1.46 12.20
C LEU A 92 -9.42 0.68 13.03
N GLY A 93 -8.75 1.31 13.98
CA GLY A 93 -7.80 0.67 14.88
C GLY A 93 -6.59 0.03 14.19
N THR A 94 -6.19 0.50 13.02
CA THR A 94 -5.05 -0.06 12.27
C THR A 94 -3.78 -0.08 13.10
N PRO A 95 -3.17 -1.27 13.32
CA PRO A 95 -2.05 -1.41 14.24
C PRO A 95 -0.71 -1.07 13.58
N PHE A 96 -0.40 0.21 13.43
CA PHE A 96 0.90 0.65 12.93
C PHE A 96 1.99 0.48 13.99
N THR A 97 3.15 -0.01 13.57
CA THR A 97 4.38 0.04 14.37
C THR A 97 5.03 1.42 14.25
N VAL A 98 6.10 1.64 15.02
CA VAL A 98 7.01 2.76 14.76
C VAL A 98 7.53 2.67 13.33
N THR A 99 7.82 3.81 12.73
CA THR A 99 8.39 3.87 11.38
C THR A 99 9.83 3.37 11.38
N ILE A 100 10.24 2.78 10.27
CA ILE A 100 11.58 2.22 10.11
C ILE A 100 12.25 2.76 8.86
N ASP A 101 13.58 2.73 8.89
CA ASP A 101 14.42 3.06 7.75
C ASP A 101 15.61 2.13 7.73
N LYS A 102 16.23 1.93 6.58
CA LYS A 102 17.42 1.13 6.45
C LYS A 102 18.62 1.89 7.04
N LEU A 103 19.39 1.22 7.90
CA LEU A 103 20.43 1.86 8.70
C LEU A 103 21.49 2.60 7.87
N ASP A 104 21.91 2.05 6.76
CA ASP A 104 22.89 2.63 5.85
C ASP A 104 22.29 3.68 4.88
N GLU A 105 20.99 3.87 4.94
CA GLU A 105 20.25 4.85 4.14
C GLU A 105 19.63 6.00 4.97
N ILE A 106 19.90 6.01 6.28
CA ILE A 106 19.40 7.04 7.20
C ILE A 106 19.84 8.43 6.73
N GLY A 107 18.89 9.35 6.68
CA GLY A 107 19.07 10.72 6.22
C GLY A 107 18.74 10.94 4.74
N ARG A 108 18.58 9.90 3.94
CA ARG A 108 18.15 10.01 2.54
C ARG A 108 16.64 10.07 2.40
N ALA A 109 15.92 9.40 3.28
CA ALA A 109 14.46 9.40 3.31
C ALA A 109 13.85 10.69 3.86
N HIS A 110 14.64 11.57 4.43
CA HIS A 110 14.22 12.82 5.06
C HIS A 110 14.47 14.06 4.22
N VAL A 111 14.79 13.85 2.99
CA VAL A 111 15.04 14.95 2.06
C VAL A 111 13.75 15.54 1.51
#